data_d8c3a5ed46059e8d44a1f6093fc57a81
#
_entry.id   d8c3a5ed46059e8d44a1f6093fc57a81
#
_cell.length_a   1.000
_cell.length_b   1.000
_cell.length_c   1.000
_cell.angle_alpha   90.00
_cell.angle_beta   90.00
_cell.angle_gamma   90.00
#
_symmetry.space_group_name_H-M   'P 1'
#
loop_
_entity.id
_entity.type
_entity.pdbx_description
1 polymer ?
#
loop_
_entity_poly.entity_id
_entity_poly.type
_entity_poly.pdbx_seq_one_letter_code
_entity_poly.pdbx_strand_id
1 'polypeptide(L)'
;MKEHFGIIMAIIYVDMDNVIVDFKSALRKRGLDEDMNDAADIDGIFSEMEPMPGAIEGFNTLVNMGHDVYILSTAPWKNPSAWSDKLLWVKEYLGDVAYKRLILSHNKNLNHGDFLIDDRVANGAGEWGERLLRFGFDQDGQPFDYPNWNSIIEFFTSIN
;
A
#
# COMPACT_ATOMS: atom_id res chain seq x y z
N MET A 1 11.18 -16.42 -2.36
CA MET A 1 10.90 -16.58 -0.90
C MET A 1 12.01 -17.42 -0.26
N LYS A 2 12.37 -17.08 0.95
CA LYS A 2 13.33 -17.85 1.73
C LYS A 2 12.60 -18.66 2.77
N GLU A 3 12.98 -19.92 2.89
CA GLU A 3 12.48 -20.77 3.95
C GLU A 3 13.51 -20.79 5.09
N HIS A 4 13.04 -20.55 6.32
CA HIS A 4 13.88 -20.55 7.51
C HIS A 4 13.17 -21.33 8.62
N PHE A 5 13.77 -22.46 9.07
CA PHE A 5 13.16 -23.37 10.04
C PHE A 5 11.73 -23.84 9.68
N GLY A 6 11.44 -24.06 8.38
CA GLY A 6 10.10 -24.43 7.91
C GLY A 6 9.10 -23.30 7.84
N ILE A 7 9.51 -22.04 8.10
CA ILE A 7 8.69 -20.84 8.00
C ILE A 7 9.02 -20.12 6.70
N ILE A 8 7.99 -19.84 5.89
CA ILE A 8 8.16 -19.07 4.66
C ILE A 8 8.25 -17.59 5.04
N MET A 9 9.40 -16.97 4.73
CA MET A 9 9.63 -15.54 4.88
C MET A 9 9.68 -14.90 3.50
N ALA A 10 8.75 -14.00 3.23
CA ALA A 10 8.67 -13.27 1.98
C ALA A 10 9.07 -11.80 2.17
N ILE A 11 9.65 -11.22 1.13
CA ILE A 11 9.77 -9.77 0.99
C ILE A 11 8.48 -9.26 0.35
N ILE A 12 7.73 -8.45 1.09
CA ILE A 12 6.42 -7.95 0.70
C ILE A 12 6.48 -6.44 0.58
N TYR A 13 6.09 -5.92 -0.59
CA TYR A 13 5.86 -4.50 -0.80
C TYR A 13 4.36 -4.21 -0.74
N VAL A 14 4.01 -3.13 -0.06
CA VAL A 14 2.61 -2.70 0.13
C VAL A 14 2.47 -1.27 -0.38
N ASP A 15 1.58 -1.05 -1.35
CA ASP A 15 1.24 0.30 -1.81
C ASP A 15 0.52 1.09 -0.71
N MET A 16 0.57 2.42 -0.79
CA MET A 16 -0.13 3.29 0.16
C MET A 16 -1.56 3.59 -0.28
N ASP A 17 -1.73 4.39 -1.33
CA ASP A 17 -3.04 4.92 -1.70
C ASP A 17 -4.01 3.81 -2.06
N ASN A 18 -5.15 3.78 -1.37
CA ASN A 18 -6.22 2.78 -1.51
C ASN A 18 -5.84 1.33 -1.14
N VAL A 19 -4.70 1.13 -0.51
CA VAL A 19 -4.29 -0.14 0.10
C VAL A 19 -4.11 0.02 1.61
N ILE A 20 -3.18 0.87 2.05
CA ILE A 20 -3.00 1.22 3.47
C ILE A 20 -3.82 2.47 3.84
N VAL A 21 -3.92 3.41 2.91
CA VAL A 21 -4.47 4.75 3.10
C VAL A 21 -5.75 4.92 2.29
N ASP A 22 -6.83 5.37 2.93
CA ASP A 22 -8.05 5.79 2.24
C ASP A 22 -7.86 7.20 1.67
N PHE A 23 -7.45 7.25 0.39
CA PHE A 23 -7.20 8.52 -0.30
C PHE A 23 -8.43 9.43 -0.28
N LYS A 24 -9.61 8.88 -0.55
CA LYS A 24 -10.86 9.64 -0.62
C LYS A 24 -11.28 10.22 0.73
N SER A 25 -10.76 9.71 1.84
CA SER A 25 -11.07 10.23 3.19
C SER A 25 -10.69 11.70 3.35
N ALA A 26 -9.57 12.12 2.76
CA ALA A 26 -9.14 13.53 2.80
C ALA A 26 -10.06 14.43 1.98
N LEU A 27 -10.53 13.95 0.84
CA LEU A 27 -11.49 14.69 0.01
C LEU A 27 -12.83 14.88 0.74
N ARG A 28 -13.33 13.81 1.38
CA ARG A 28 -14.54 13.88 2.21
C ARG A 28 -14.41 14.90 3.34
N LYS A 29 -13.28 14.91 4.04
CA LYS A 29 -13.01 15.85 5.14
C LYS A 29 -13.05 17.31 4.67
N ARG A 30 -12.59 17.57 3.45
CA ARG A 30 -12.59 18.91 2.86
C ARG A 30 -13.90 19.27 2.17
N GLY A 31 -14.87 18.35 2.08
CA GLY A 31 -16.11 18.53 1.33
C GLY A 31 -15.91 18.64 -0.17
N LEU A 32 -14.86 18.00 -0.69
CA LEU A 32 -14.54 17.98 -2.12
C LEU A 32 -15.13 16.74 -2.79
N ASP A 33 -15.31 16.83 -4.12
CA ASP A 33 -15.74 15.70 -4.93
C ASP A 33 -14.69 14.58 -4.88
N GLU A 34 -15.11 13.38 -4.44
CA GLU A 34 -14.23 12.22 -4.31
C GLU A 34 -13.71 11.70 -5.65
N ASP A 35 -14.32 12.09 -6.76
CA ASP A 35 -13.93 11.69 -8.10
C ASP A 35 -13.32 12.85 -8.91
N MET A 36 -12.97 13.94 -8.24
CA MET A 36 -12.34 15.08 -8.89
C MET A 36 -10.98 14.70 -9.50
N ASN A 37 -10.68 15.29 -10.65
CA ASN A 37 -9.36 15.16 -11.26
C ASN A 37 -8.30 15.93 -10.47
N ASP A 38 -7.06 15.50 -10.57
CA ASP A 38 -5.88 16.15 -9.97
C ASP A 38 -5.95 16.30 -8.44
N ALA A 39 -6.77 15.50 -7.76
CA ALA A 39 -6.88 15.50 -6.30
C ALA A 39 -5.54 15.28 -5.59
N ALA A 40 -4.68 14.45 -6.17
CA ALA A 40 -3.35 14.16 -5.62
C ALA A 40 -2.38 15.36 -5.71
N ASP A 41 -2.69 16.36 -6.53
CA ASP A 41 -1.87 17.57 -6.67
C ASP A 41 -2.24 18.66 -5.67
N ILE A 42 -3.26 18.46 -4.86
CA ILE A 42 -3.67 19.40 -3.81
C ILE A 42 -2.64 19.42 -2.69
N ASP A 43 -2.10 20.60 -2.39
CA ASP A 43 -1.13 20.76 -1.31
C ASP A 43 -1.69 20.29 0.04
N GLY A 44 -0.93 19.47 0.75
CA GLY A 44 -1.28 18.95 2.08
C GLY A 44 -2.34 17.84 2.09
N ILE A 45 -2.88 17.41 0.94
CA ILE A 45 -3.97 16.42 0.91
C ILE A 45 -3.56 15.09 1.58
N PHE A 46 -2.31 14.66 1.41
CA PHE A 46 -1.82 13.42 1.98
C PHE A 46 -1.64 13.45 3.50
N SER A 47 -1.64 14.63 4.12
CA SER A 47 -1.57 14.76 5.58
C SER A 47 -2.89 14.47 6.29
N GLU A 48 -4.00 14.41 5.58
CA GLU A 48 -5.36 14.35 6.13
C GLU A 48 -6.05 13.01 5.94
N MET A 49 -5.37 12.05 5.34
CA MET A 49 -5.93 10.74 5.00
C MET A 49 -5.99 9.81 6.22
N GLU A 50 -7.04 9.00 6.26
CA GLU A 50 -7.20 7.97 7.27
C GLU A 50 -6.75 6.60 6.74
N PRO A 51 -6.42 5.65 7.65
CA PRO A 51 -6.11 4.29 7.22
C PRO A 51 -7.30 3.60 6.54
N MET A 52 -7.01 2.74 5.57
CA MET A 52 -7.98 1.79 5.05
C MET A 52 -8.41 0.82 6.17
N PRO A 53 -9.66 0.33 6.14
CA PRO A 53 -10.12 -0.66 7.11
C PRO A 53 -9.20 -1.88 7.17
N GLY A 54 -8.75 -2.22 8.38
CA GLY A 54 -7.89 -3.38 8.61
C GLY A 54 -6.43 -3.23 8.19
N ALA A 55 -6.03 -2.07 7.64
CA ALA A 55 -4.70 -1.89 7.08
C ALA A 55 -3.58 -1.90 8.13
N ILE A 56 -3.77 -1.19 9.23
CA ILE A 56 -2.74 -1.10 10.28
C ILE A 56 -2.56 -2.48 10.95
N GLU A 57 -3.64 -3.13 11.32
CA GLU A 57 -3.63 -4.49 11.88
C GLU A 57 -3.05 -5.50 10.89
N GLY A 58 -3.43 -5.38 9.61
CA GLY A 58 -2.95 -6.26 8.55
C GLY A 58 -1.45 -6.13 8.33
N PHE A 59 -0.94 -4.91 8.25
CA PHE A 59 0.50 -4.67 8.11
C PHE A 59 1.27 -5.26 9.30
N ASN A 60 0.83 -5.01 10.51
CA ASN A 60 1.44 -5.55 11.71
C ASN A 60 1.36 -7.09 11.74
N THR A 61 0.27 -7.67 11.27
CA THR A 61 0.12 -9.13 11.19
C THR A 61 1.15 -9.75 10.24
N LEU A 62 1.38 -9.14 9.07
CA LEU A 62 2.41 -9.60 8.13
C LEU A 62 3.81 -9.57 8.77
N VAL A 63 4.12 -8.49 9.49
CA VAL A 63 5.40 -8.38 10.22
C VAL A 63 5.50 -9.46 11.30
N ASN A 64 4.44 -9.70 12.06
CA ASN A 64 4.41 -10.70 13.12
C ASN A 64 4.49 -12.14 12.59
N MET A 65 4.07 -12.37 11.35
CA MET A 65 4.26 -13.65 10.66
C MET A 65 5.74 -13.90 10.28
N GLY A 66 6.61 -12.91 10.43
CA GLY A 66 8.03 -13.01 10.10
C GLY A 66 8.39 -12.55 8.69
N HIS A 67 7.47 -11.93 7.96
CA HIS A 67 7.77 -11.38 6.65
C HIS A 67 8.55 -10.07 6.75
N ASP A 68 9.32 -9.78 5.70
CA ASP A 68 10.06 -8.52 5.54
C ASP A 68 9.20 -7.55 4.73
N VAL A 69 8.51 -6.62 5.43
CA VAL A 69 7.44 -5.81 4.85
C VAL A 69 7.89 -4.37 4.65
N TYR A 70 7.77 -3.88 3.43
CA TYR A 70 8.09 -2.51 3.01
C TYR A 70 6.86 -1.82 2.43
N ILE A 71 6.85 -0.51 2.49
CA ILE A 71 5.86 0.31 1.79
C ILE A 71 6.50 0.80 0.49
N LEU A 72 5.82 0.57 -0.63
CA LEU A 72 6.26 1.00 -1.96
C LEU A 72 5.16 1.83 -2.60
N SER A 73 5.35 3.14 -2.60
CA SER A 73 4.35 4.11 -3.04
C SER A 73 4.89 5.02 -4.14
N THR A 74 3.99 5.56 -4.95
CA THR A 74 4.32 6.63 -5.90
C THR A 74 3.81 7.94 -5.34
N ALA A 75 4.69 8.91 -5.13
CA ALA A 75 4.29 10.26 -4.74
C ALA A 75 4.09 11.12 -6.00
N PRO A 76 3.01 11.93 -6.09
CA PRO A 76 2.76 12.78 -7.24
C PRO A 76 3.93 13.71 -7.51
N TRP A 77 4.38 13.73 -8.76
CA TRP A 77 5.53 14.55 -9.17
C TRP A 77 5.28 16.04 -8.96
N LYS A 78 4.05 16.50 -9.19
CA LYS A 78 3.67 17.91 -9.09
C LYS A 78 3.35 18.39 -7.68
N ASN A 79 3.29 17.49 -6.70
CA ASN A 79 2.93 17.82 -5.32
C ASN A 79 4.07 17.49 -4.36
N PRO A 80 4.99 18.44 -4.10
CA PRO A 80 6.10 18.20 -3.18
C PRO A 80 5.66 17.82 -1.77
N SER A 81 4.54 18.35 -1.28
CA SER A 81 4.02 18.02 0.06
C SER A 81 3.71 16.54 0.22
N ALA A 82 3.28 15.87 -0.86
CA ALA A 82 2.98 14.44 -0.83
C ALA A 82 4.19 13.59 -0.42
N TRP A 83 5.39 13.98 -0.80
CA TRP A 83 6.61 13.25 -0.48
C TRP A 83 6.90 13.25 1.02
N SER A 84 6.85 14.42 1.67
CA SER A 84 7.03 14.52 3.11
C SER A 84 5.82 14.02 3.90
N ASP A 85 4.61 14.28 3.42
CA ASP A 85 3.38 13.88 4.11
C ASP A 85 3.21 12.36 4.14
N LYS A 86 3.61 11.64 3.11
CA LYS A 86 3.63 10.17 3.12
C LYS A 86 4.56 9.64 4.20
N LEU A 87 5.74 10.22 4.36
CA LEU A 87 6.66 9.83 5.42
C LEU A 87 6.08 10.10 6.81
N LEU A 88 5.49 11.28 7.02
CA LEU A 88 4.87 11.65 8.29
C LEU A 88 3.69 10.74 8.64
N TRP A 89 2.88 10.40 7.63
CA TRP A 89 1.76 9.46 7.78
C TRP A 89 2.23 8.08 8.26
N VAL A 90 3.27 7.55 7.62
CA VAL A 90 3.85 6.25 7.98
C VAL A 90 4.37 6.26 9.42
N LYS A 91 5.06 7.33 9.83
CA LYS A 91 5.54 7.49 11.21
C LYS A 91 4.40 7.52 12.22
N GLU A 92 3.31 8.21 11.90
CA GLU A 92 2.17 8.36 12.80
C GLU A 92 1.39 7.05 12.98
N TYR A 93 1.05 6.37 11.88
CA TYR A 93 0.14 5.22 11.90
C TYR A 93 0.82 3.86 12.04
N LEU A 94 2.02 3.70 11.51
CA LEU A 94 2.76 2.44 11.56
C LEU A 94 3.92 2.45 12.56
N GLY A 95 4.58 3.59 12.73
CA GLY A 95 5.65 3.73 13.71
C GLY A 95 6.86 2.82 13.44
N ASP A 96 7.34 2.18 14.49
CA ASP A 96 8.60 1.44 14.47
C ASP A 96 8.63 0.25 13.50
N VAL A 97 7.50 -0.40 13.25
CA VAL A 97 7.44 -1.55 12.32
C VAL A 97 7.76 -1.15 10.89
N ALA A 98 7.58 0.14 10.55
CA ALA A 98 7.89 0.70 9.24
C ALA A 98 9.16 1.58 9.23
N TYR A 99 9.96 1.53 10.28
CA TYR A 99 11.18 2.33 10.37
C TYR A 99 12.14 2.01 9.22
N LYS A 100 12.48 3.04 8.42
CA LYS A 100 13.34 2.93 7.23
C LYS A 100 12.78 1.97 6.16
N ARG A 101 11.46 1.80 6.09
CA ARG A 101 10.79 0.86 5.20
C ARG A 101 9.81 1.53 4.25
N LEU A 102 9.97 2.82 3.99
CA LEU A 102 9.20 3.56 2.99
C LEU A 102 10.05 3.82 1.76
N ILE A 103 9.56 3.37 0.60
CA ILE A 103 10.16 3.61 -0.71
C ILE A 103 9.17 4.39 -1.56
N LEU A 104 9.61 5.53 -2.09
CA LEU A 104 8.83 6.31 -3.05
C LEU A 104 9.45 6.13 -4.44
N SER A 105 8.67 5.63 -5.37
CA SER A 105 9.16 5.31 -6.72
C SER A 105 8.04 5.43 -7.75
N HIS A 106 8.38 5.93 -8.94
CA HIS A 106 7.52 5.87 -10.13
C HIS A 106 7.78 4.61 -10.98
N ASN A 107 8.71 3.75 -10.53
CA ASN A 107 9.15 2.56 -11.23
C ASN A 107 9.19 1.38 -10.27
N LYS A 108 8.02 0.90 -9.86
CA LYS A 108 7.89 -0.18 -8.87
C LYS A 108 8.52 -1.49 -9.34
N ASN A 109 8.62 -1.69 -10.65
CA ASN A 109 9.30 -2.82 -11.28
C ASN A 109 10.80 -2.91 -10.99
N LEU A 110 11.44 -1.83 -10.56
CA LEU A 110 12.87 -1.81 -10.23
C LEU A 110 13.17 -2.35 -8.82
N ASN A 111 12.16 -2.63 -8.03
CA ASN A 111 12.31 -3.16 -6.68
C ASN A 111 12.23 -4.68 -6.70
N HIS A 112 13.12 -5.33 -5.94
CA HIS A 112 13.20 -6.77 -5.86
C HIS A 112 12.51 -7.30 -4.61
N GLY A 113 11.58 -8.23 -4.79
CA GLY A 113 10.84 -8.84 -3.71
C GLY A 113 9.99 -10.00 -4.20
N ASP A 114 9.21 -10.58 -3.30
CA ASP A 114 8.38 -11.74 -3.59
C ASP A 114 6.97 -11.36 -3.98
N PHE A 115 6.38 -10.36 -3.34
CA PHE A 115 5.01 -9.91 -3.60
C PHE A 115 4.89 -8.39 -3.55
N LEU A 116 4.00 -7.86 -4.37
CA LEU A 116 3.53 -6.47 -4.31
C LEU A 116 2.01 -6.48 -4.13
N ILE A 117 1.53 -5.79 -3.10
CA ILE A 117 0.10 -5.56 -2.86
C ILE A 117 -0.21 -4.16 -3.38
N ASP A 118 -1.00 -4.07 -4.44
CA ASP A 118 -1.30 -2.79 -5.11
C ASP A 118 -2.70 -2.83 -5.74
N ASP A 119 -3.39 -1.70 -5.72
CA ASP A 119 -4.71 -1.57 -6.33
C ASP A 119 -4.65 -1.27 -7.83
N ARG A 120 -3.48 -0.90 -8.33
CA ARG A 120 -3.28 -0.53 -9.74
C ARG A 120 -2.15 -1.32 -10.38
N VAL A 121 -2.10 -1.24 -11.72
CA VAL A 121 -1.00 -1.79 -12.53
C VAL A 121 -0.02 -0.70 -13.01
N ALA A 122 -0.30 0.55 -12.70
CA ALA A 122 0.49 1.71 -13.08
C ALA A 122 1.86 1.76 -12.38
N ASN A 123 2.74 2.64 -12.87
CA ASN A 123 4.05 2.90 -12.29
C ASN A 123 4.92 1.65 -12.14
N GLY A 124 4.82 0.72 -13.09
CA GLY A 124 5.61 -0.51 -13.09
C GLY A 124 5.04 -1.64 -12.24
N ALA A 125 3.92 -1.43 -11.53
CA ALA A 125 3.31 -2.48 -10.71
C ALA A 125 2.87 -3.69 -11.52
N GLY A 126 2.33 -3.47 -12.73
CA GLY A 126 1.88 -4.56 -13.62
C GLY A 126 3.00 -5.50 -14.07
N GLU A 127 4.24 -5.05 -14.07
CA GLU A 127 5.40 -5.90 -14.43
C GLU A 127 5.74 -6.94 -13.36
N TRP A 128 5.14 -6.86 -12.19
CA TRP A 128 5.27 -7.90 -11.17
C TRP A 128 4.56 -9.22 -11.55
N GLY A 129 3.63 -9.17 -12.50
CA GLY A 129 2.95 -10.37 -13.02
C GLY A 129 2.17 -11.10 -11.92
N GLU A 130 2.39 -12.40 -11.78
CA GLU A 130 1.71 -13.23 -10.78
C GLU A 130 2.07 -12.89 -9.32
N ARG A 131 3.16 -12.16 -9.11
CA ARG A 131 3.55 -11.67 -7.79
C ARG A 131 2.82 -10.40 -7.36
N LEU A 132 2.03 -9.80 -8.26
CA LEU A 132 1.13 -8.71 -7.93
C LEU A 132 -0.16 -9.27 -7.32
N LEU A 133 -0.39 -8.96 -6.05
CA LEU A 133 -1.65 -9.23 -5.37
C LEU A 133 -2.54 -8.01 -5.55
N ARG A 134 -3.48 -8.10 -6.51
CA ARG A 134 -4.33 -6.97 -6.86
C ARG A 134 -5.38 -6.72 -5.79
N PHE A 135 -5.29 -5.54 -5.17
CA PHE A 135 -6.09 -5.18 -4.00
C PHE A 135 -7.30 -4.32 -4.38
N GLY A 136 -8.44 -4.57 -3.75
CA GLY A 136 -9.60 -3.71 -3.83
C GLY A 136 -10.59 -4.09 -4.94
N PHE A 137 -11.12 -3.06 -5.59
CA PHE A 137 -12.21 -3.19 -6.57
C PHE A 137 -11.87 -2.41 -7.84
N ASP A 138 -12.41 -2.86 -8.96
CA ASP A 138 -12.29 -2.13 -10.21
C ASP A 138 -13.25 -0.92 -10.26
N GLN A 139 -13.19 -0.17 -11.36
CA GLN A 139 -14.01 1.02 -11.56
C GLN A 139 -15.53 0.74 -11.62
N ASP A 140 -15.91 -0.50 -11.91
CA ASP A 140 -17.30 -0.95 -11.95
C ASP A 140 -17.77 -1.56 -10.62
N GLY A 141 -16.91 -1.51 -9.59
CA GLY A 141 -17.19 -2.04 -8.26
C GLY A 141 -17.05 -3.55 -8.15
N GLN A 142 -16.42 -4.21 -9.14
CA GLN A 142 -16.16 -5.64 -9.07
C GLN A 142 -14.88 -5.91 -8.29
N PRO A 143 -14.85 -6.92 -7.39
CA PRO A 143 -13.68 -7.20 -6.58
C PRO A 143 -12.54 -7.78 -7.43
N PHE A 144 -11.31 -7.33 -7.13
CA PHE A 144 -10.11 -8.06 -7.51
C PHE A 144 -9.94 -9.31 -6.65
N ASP A 145 -8.91 -10.11 -6.89
CA ASP A 145 -8.68 -11.35 -6.15
C ASP A 145 -8.47 -11.11 -4.64
N TYR A 146 -8.01 -9.92 -4.27
CA TYR A 146 -7.77 -9.52 -2.88
C TYR A 146 -8.53 -8.23 -2.56
N PRO A 147 -9.86 -8.31 -2.31
CA PRO A 147 -10.69 -7.11 -2.15
C PRO A 147 -10.44 -6.32 -0.86
N ASN A 148 -9.85 -6.94 0.16
CA ASN A 148 -9.65 -6.34 1.47
C ASN A 148 -8.45 -6.96 2.20
N TRP A 149 -8.11 -6.40 3.36
CA TRP A 149 -6.98 -6.88 4.16
C TRP A 149 -7.16 -8.30 4.68
N ASN A 150 -8.39 -8.72 4.98
CA ASN A 150 -8.64 -10.10 5.39
C ASN A 150 -8.21 -11.10 4.31
N SER A 151 -8.51 -10.82 3.05
CA SER A 151 -8.09 -11.69 1.94
C SER A 151 -6.56 -11.75 1.78
N ILE A 152 -5.86 -10.66 2.05
CA ILE A 152 -4.39 -10.64 2.08
C ILE A 152 -3.87 -11.55 3.19
N ILE A 153 -4.39 -11.41 4.40
CA ILE A 153 -3.95 -12.22 5.55
C ILE A 153 -4.26 -13.70 5.33
N GLU A 154 -5.43 -14.03 4.76
CA GLU A 154 -5.77 -15.40 4.39
C GLU A 154 -4.76 -16.01 3.41
N PHE A 155 -4.37 -15.25 2.39
CA PHE A 155 -3.36 -15.69 1.42
C PHE A 155 -2.03 -16.02 2.11
N PHE A 156 -1.48 -15.10 2.90
CA PHE A 156 -0.20 -15.31 3.57
C PHE A 156 -0.28 -16.41 4.64
N THR A 157 -1.41 -16.60 5.28
CA THR A 157 -1.64 -17.71 6.19
C THR A 157 -1.62 -19.05 5.43
N SER A 158 -2.16 -19.10 4.21
CA SER A 158 -2.25 -20.31 3.40
C SER A 158 -0.90 -20.82 2.90
N ILE A 159 0.07 -19.93 2.73
CA ILE A 159 1.41 -20.29 2.22
C ILE A 159 2.45 -20.52 3.33
N ASN A 160 2.06 -20.32 4.57
CA ASN A 160 2.93 -20.57 5.74
C ASN A 160 2.83 -22.02 6.21
#